data_883ec97796b28f7e62af88319a6142f1
#
_entry.id   883ec97796b28f7e62af88319a6142f1
#
_cell.length_a   1.000
_cell.length_b   1.000
_cell.length_c   1.000
_cell.angle_alpha   90.00
_cell.angle_beta   90.00
_cell.angle_gamma   90.00
#
_symmetry.space_group_name_H-M   'P 1'
#
loop_
_entity.id
_entity.type
_entity.pdbx_description
1 polymer ?
#
loop_
_entity_poly.entity_id
_entity_poly.type
_entity_poly.pdbx_seq_one_letter_code
_entity_poly.pdbx_strand_id
1 'polypeptide(L)'
;MDDALLVSRAIAGDLDSFGQLYDRYFSRVYDFAWRILRDADEAADATQDVFMKAMQALPGLTKATSFKSWIFTIAHNVAVTRAERGNRMVPLPSPVHEEAFGSFDVPDPCRLDSPELVAGDHEAAALVWEAASALNARDYALLDLHVRQGLESAEIATVMGVSKGNAYTMVSRMKTAAADVIGSYIVARRGSKDCEALQGVLGAFEFPPYTEPVRKAVDAHIKDCETCQGSKKRLAAPLEILGAFAMVPAPMALKGDI
;
A
#
# COMPACT_ATOMS: atom_id res chain seq x y z
N MET A 1 22.68 0.65 -13.66
CA MET A 1 23.40 -0.57 -13.21
C MET A 1 22.37 -1.54 -12.67
N ASP A 2 22.50 -2.84 -12.92
CA ASP A 2 21.58 -3.87 -12.44
C ASP A 2 21.75 -4.11 -10.94
N ASP A 3 20.66 -4.45 -10.23
CA ASP A 3 20.68 -4.71 -8.78
C ASP A 3 21.65 -5.83 -8.39
N ALA A 4 21.71 -6.90 -9.20
CA ALA A 4 22.58 -8.02 -8.92
C ALA A 4 24.07 -7.63 -8.89
N LEU A 5 24.49 -6.72 -9.76
CA LEU A 5 25.85 -6.21 -9.79
C LEU A 5 26.12 -5.29 -8.59
N LEU A 6 25.19 -4.39 -8.25
CA LEU A 6 25.34 -3.53 -7.08
C LEU A 6 25.44 -4.35 -5.79
N VAL A 7 24.58 -5.35 -5.63
CA VAL A 7 24.59 -6.26 -4.48
C VAL A 7 25.92 -7.02 -4.38
N SER A 8 26.40 -7.56 -5.49
CA SER A 8 27.68 -8.29 -5.49
C SER A 8 28.86 -7.41 -5.06
N ARG A 9 28.88 -6.15 -5.51
CA ARG A 9 29.91 -5.18 -5.12
C ARG A 9 29.77 -4.75 -3.66
N ALA A 10 28.54 -4.49 -3.21
CA ALA A 10 28.26 -4.11 -1.83
C ALA A 10 28.65 -5.23 -0.84
N ILE A 11 28.40 -6.51 -1.19
CA ILE A 11 28.90 -7.68 -0.43
C ILE A 11 30.42 -7.70 -0.38
N ALA A 12 31.10 -7.26 -1.45
CA ALA A 12 32.57 -7.15 -1.48
C ALA A 12 33.12 -5.92 -0.72
N GLY A 13 32.24 -5.12 -0.08
CA GLY A 13 32.63 -3.98 0.73
C GLY A 13 32.58 -2.62 0.01
N ASP A 14 32.03 -2.56 -1.20
CA ASP A 14 31.83 -1.31 -1.94
C ASP A 14 30.60 -0.55 -1.37
N LEU A 15 30.85 0.43 -0.51
CA LEU A 15 29.81 1.25 0.12
C LEU A 15 29.05 2.11 -0.88
N ASP A 16 29.70 2.56 -1.97
CA ASP A 16 29.04 3.35 -3.00
C ASP A 16 27.96 2.54 -3.73
N SER A 17 28.22 1.24 -3.94
CA SER A 17 27.22 0.33 -4.50
C SER A 17 26.04 0.10 -3.54
N PHE A 18 26.29 0.04 -2.24
CA PHE A 18 25.20 0.00 -1.25
C PHE A 18 24.41 1.32 -1.23
N GLY A 19 25.08 2.46 -1.31
CA GLY A 19 24.44 3.78 -1.43
C GLY A 19 23.48 3.88 -2.63
N GLN A 20 23.89 3.30 -3.79
CA GLN A 20 23.01 3.26 -4.97
C GLN A 20 21.78 2.34 -4.75
N LEU A 21 21.92 1.23 -4.03
CA LEU A 21 20.78 0.38 -3.65
C LEU A 21 19.87 1.12 -2.66
N TYR A 22 20.45 1.80 -1.69
CA TYR A 22 19.73 2.65 -0.75
C TYR A 22 18.88 3.69 -1.49
N ASP A 23 19.49 4.49 -2.39
CA ASP A 23 18.79 5.51 -3.18
C ASP A 23 17.62 4.95 -4.00
N ARG A 24 17.80 3.75 -4.57
CA ARG A 24 16.79 3.08 -5.40
C ARG A 24 15.61 2.58 -4.60
N TYR A 25 15.85 2.07 -3.40
CA TYR A 25 14.82 1.40 -2.60
C TYR A 25 14.26 2.24 -1.46
N PHE A 26 14.92 3.34 -1.09
CA PHE A 26 14.55 4.15 0.07
C PHE A 26 13.08 4.61 0.02
N SER A 27 12.69 5.33 -1.03
CA SER A 27 11.31 5.83 -1.16
C SER A 27 10.28 4.70 -1.25
N ARG A 28 10.65 3.56 -1.84
CA ARG A 28 9.78 2.38 -1.95
C ARG A 28 9.55 1.71 -0.59
N VAL A 29 10.60 1.59 0.22
CA VAL A 29 10.55 1.02 1.57
C VAL A 29 9.78 1.96 2.50
N TYR A 30 10.04 3.28 2.41
CA TYR A 30 9.30 4.28 3.18
C TYR A 30 7.81 4.24 2.87
N ASP A 31 7.43 4.29 1.60
CA ASP A 31 6.04 4.24 1.19
C ASP A 31 5.34 2.95 1.67
N PHE A 32 6.02 1.80 1.55
CA PHE A 32 5.52 0.53 2.08
C PHE A 32 5.30 0.57 3.59
N ALA A 33 6.27 1.06 4.36
CA ALA A 33 6.19 1.18 5.81
C ALA A 33 5.08 2.15 6.23
N TRP A 34 5.00 3.33 5.59
CA TRP A 34 4.00 4.35 5.87
C TRP A 34 2.57 3.81 5.66
N ARG A 35 2.36 3.02 4.63
CA ARG A 35 1.04 2.45 4.35
C ARG A 35 0.59 1.41 5.38
N ILE A 36 1.51 0.72 6.00
CA ILE A 36 1.21 -0.25 7.07
C ILE A 36 1.03 0.47 8.41
N LEU A 37 1.93 1.39 8.73
CA LEU A 37 1.99 2.05 10.04
C LEU A 37 1.03 3.23 10.15
N ARG A 38 0.71 3.90 9.02
CA ARG A 38 -0.16 5.08 8.96
C ARG A 38 0.32 6.26 9.81
N ASP A 39 1.60 6.30 10.07
CA ASP A 39 2.30 7.33 10.81
C ASP A 39 3.61 7.64 10.11
N ALA A 40 3.89 8.93 9.87
CA ALA A 40 5.04 9.37 9.08
C ALA A 40 6.36 9.19 9.85
N ASP A 41 6.35 9.46 11.16
CA ASP A 41 7.53 9.36 12.00
C ASP A 41 7.89 7.88 12.22
N GLU A 42 6.90 7.03 12.52
CA GLU A 42 7.10 5.59 12.64
C GLU A 42 7.57 4.96 11.31
N ALA A 43 7.08 5.45 10.18
CA ALA A 43 7.52 4.99 8.86
C ALA A 43 8.97 5.42 8.56
N ALA A 44 9.36 6.62 8.96
CA ALA A 44 10.73 7.11 8.85
C ALA A 44 11.69 6.24 9.66
N ASP A 45 11.38 6.04 10.93
CA ASP A 45 12.18 5.19 11.83
C ASP A 45 12.23 3.73 11.35
N ALA A 46 11.09 3.19 10.87
CA ALA A 46 11.05 1.86 10.32
C ALA A 46 11.95 1.73 9.07
N THR A 47 11.97 2.76 8.22
CA THR A 47 12.82 2.78 7.02
C THR A 47 14.30 2.78 7.38
N GLN A 48 14.71 3.58 8.34
CA GLN A 48 16.09 3.58 8.85
C GLN A 48 16.47 2.21 9.43
N ASP A 49 15.62 1.63 10.27
CA ASP A 49 15.83 0.28 10.83
C ASP A 49 15.99 -0.78 9.73
N VAL A 50 15.20 -0.69 8.65
CA VAL A 50 15.30 -1.62 7.52
C VAL A 50 16.66 -1.55 6.86
N PHE A 51 17.16 -0.35 6.55
CA PHE A 51 18.44 -0.20 5.88
C PHE A 51 19.63 -0.50 6.78
N MET A 52 19.54 -0.18 8.08
CA MET A 52 20.55 -0.61 9.06
C MET A 52 20.64 -2.13 9.13
N LYS A 53 19.51 -2.83 9.23
CA LYS A 53 19.47 -4.30 9.23
C LYS A 53 19.92 -4.88 7.89
N ALA A 54 19.56 -4.25 6.78
CA ALA A 54 20.00 -4.65 5.46
C ALA A 54 21.50 -4.57 5.33
N MET A 55 22.14 -3.47 5.73
CA MET A 55 23.58 -3.30 5.70
C MET A 55 24.31 -4.37 6.53
N GLN A 56 23.80 -4.67 7.72
CA GLN A 56 24.36 -5.69 8.61
C GLN A 56 24.22 -7.12 8.05
N ALA A 57 23.08 -7.42 7.42
CA ALA A 57 22.75 -8.77 6.95
C ALA A 57 23.17 -9.03 5.48
N LEU A 58 23.55 -7.99 4.73
CA LEU A 58 23.91 -8.08 3.32
C LEU A 58 25.03 -9.10 3.02
N PRO A 59 26.12 -9.20 3.84
CA PRO A 59 27.15 -10.20 3.61
C PRO A 59 26.65 -11.65 3.59
N GLY A 60 25.51 -11.92 4.24
CA GLY A 60 24.86 -13.25 4.25
C GLY A 60 23.92 -13.50 3.07
N LEU A 61 23.71 -12.54 2.19
CA LEU A 61 22.81 -12.70 1.05
C LEU A 61 23.44 -13.57 -0.04
N THR A 62 22.96 -14.79 -0.18
CA THR A 62 23.53 -15.79 -1.11
C THR A 62 23.14 -15.59 -2.57
N LYS A 63 22.01 -14.89 -2.83
CA LYS A 63 21.48 -14.65 -4.18
C LYS A 63 21.26 -13.17 -4.42
N ALA A 64 22.17 -12.53 -5.13
CA ALA A 64 22.09 -11.11 -5.48
C ALA A 64 20.80 -10.73 -6.24
N THR A 65 20.27 -11.64 -7.06
CA THR A 65 19.02 -11.44 -7.84
C THR A 65 17.76 -11.39 -6.98
N SER A 66 17.82 -11.78 -5.71
CA SER A 66 16.68 -11.75 -4.79
C SER A 66 16.68 -10.53 -3.85
N PHE A 67 17.53 -9.53 -4.10
CA PHE A 67 17.64 -8.35 -3.24
C PHE A 67 16.30 -7.65 -3.02
N LYS A 68 15.51 -7.46 -4.07
CA LYS A 68 14.19 -6.82 -3.96
C LYS A 68 13.27 -7.56 -2.97
N SER A 69 13.05 -8.84 -3.14
CA SER A 69 12.23 -9.62 -2.20
C SER A 69 12.84 -9.69 -0.80
N TRP A 70 14.15 -9.71 -0.70
CA TRP A 70 14.88 -9.75 0.57
C TRP A 70 14.73 -8.44 1.36
N ILE A 71 14.92 -7.27 0.73
CA ILE A 71 14.74 -5.97 1.41
C ILE A 71 13.28 -5.78 1.87
N PHE A 72 12.30 -6.20 1.05
CA PHE A 72 10.89 -6.16 1.45
C PHE A 72 10.53 -7.19 2.53
N THR A 73 11.27 -8.30 2.66
CA THR A 73 11.15 -9.20 3.82
C THR A 73 11.53 -8.48 5.10
N ILE A 74 12.64 -7.74 5.09
CA ILE A 74 13.08 -6.94 6.25
C ILE A 74 12.04 -5.85 6.54
N ALA A 75 11.59 -5.11 5.52
CA ALA A 75 10.60 -4.05 5.65
C ALA A 75 9.27 -4.55 6.23
N HIS A 76 8.74 -5.66 5.72
CA HIS A 76 7.52 -6.28 6.23
C HIS A 76 7.65 -6.66 7.71
N ASN A 77 8.73 -7.34 8.08
CA ASN A 77 8.96 -7.76 9.46
C ASN A 77 9.09 -6.58 10.43
N VAL A 78 9.80 -5.52 10.02
CA VAL A 78 9.93 -4.29 10.81
C VAL A 78 8.58 -3.61 10.98
N ALA A 79 7.85 -3.37 9.89
CA ALA A 79 6.57 -2.68 9.91
C ALA A 79 5.51 -3.44 10.73
N VAL A 80 5.39 -4.76 10.53
CA VAL A 80 4.43 -5.60 11.29
C VAL A 80 4.77 -5.61 12.78
N THR A 81 6.06 -5.77 13.13
CA THR A 81 6.49 -5.76 14.53
C THR A 81 6.18 -4.42 15.21
N ARG A 82 6.36 -3.29 14.51
CA ARG A 82 6.03 -1.96 15.04
C ARG A 82 4.52 -1.78 15.16
N ALA A 83 3.73 -2.15 14.16
CA ALA A 83 2.28 -2.09 14.21
C ALA A 83 1.69 -2.92 15.36
N GLU A 84 2.21 -4.13 15.60
CA GLU A 84 1.81 -4.96 16.73
C GLU A 84 2.15 -4.33 18.08
N ARG A 85 3.29 -3.67 18.21
CA ARG A 85 3.69 -2.96 19.43
C ARG A 85 2.81 -1.75 19.69
N GLY A 86 2.51 -0.96 18.65
CA GLY A 86 1.58 0.18 18.74
C GLY A 86 0.20 -0.25 19.25
N ASN A 87 -0.35 -1.34 18.74
CA ASN A 87 -1.62 -1.90 19.21
C ASN A 87 -1.56 -2.47 20.65
N ARG A 88 -0.40 -2.88 21.14
CA ARG A 88 -0.22 -3.38 22.52
C ARG A 88 -0.01 -2.29 23.56
N MET A 89 0.32 -1.07 23.14
CA MET A 89 0.50 0.07 24.05
C MET A 89 -0.81 0.78 24.43
N VAL A 90 -1.96 0.21 24.10
CA VAL A 90 -3.25 0.72 24.58
C VAL A 90 -3.91 -0.31 25.52
N PRO A 91 -3.55 -0.34 26.82
CA PRO A 91 -4.44 -0.88 27.84
C PRO A 91 -4.94 0.28 28.67
N LEU A 92 -6.00 0.95 28.24
CA LEU A 92 -6.98 1.63 29.09
C LEU A 92 -8.15 2.03 28.20
N PRO A 93 -9.40 1.78 28.59
CA PRO A 93 -10.54 2.29 27.87
C PRO A 93 -10.59 3.79 28.11
N SER A 94 -9.92 4.53 27.28
CA SER A 94 -10.21 5.94 27.12
C SER A 94 -11.31 6.08 26.08
N PRO A 95 -12.27 6.99 26.29
CA PRO A 95 -13.36 7.18 25.37
C PRO A 95 -12.78 7.52 23.99
N VAL A 96 -13.39 6.88 23.00
CA VAL A 96 -13.14 7.05 21.59
C VAL A 96 -12.93 8.53 21.30
N HIS A 97 -11.68 8.97 21.19
CA HIS A 97 -11.39 10.18 20.45
C HIS A 97 -11.38 9.78 18.97
N GLU A 98 -12.54 9.99 18.37
CA GLU A 98 -12.69 10.21 16.93
C GLU A 98 -11.97 11.52 16.58
N GLU A 99 -10.65 11.53 16.69
CA GLU A 99 -9.85 12.64 16.19
C GLU A 99 -8.59 12.06 15.57
N ALA A 100 -8.59 11.98 14.28
CA ALA A 100 -7.52 12.25 13.34
C ALA A 100 -7.71 11.52 12.01
N PHE A 101 -8.85 11.68 11.37
CA PHE A 101 -8.81 11.75 9.92
C PHE A 101 -8.74 13.24 9.53
N GLY A 102 -7.60 13.84 9.87
CA GLY A 102 -7.20 15.10 9.28
C GLY A 102 -7.23 14.92 7.76
N SER A 103 -7.83 15.88 7.07
CA SER A 103 -7.70 16.03 5.63
C SER A 103 -6.22 15.90 5.30
N PHE A 104 -5.83 14.74 4.77
CA PHE A 104 -4.50 14.57 4.24
C PHE A 104 -4.43 15.45 2.99
N ASP A 105 -3.77 16.56 3.14
CA ASP A 105 -3.19 17.29 2.03
C ASP A 105 -2.19 16.30 1.43
N VAL A 106 -2.62 15.62 0.37
CA VAL A 106 -1.74 14.71 -0.39
C VAL A 106 -0.68 15.59 -0.98
N PRO A 107 0.60 15.48 -0.57
CA PRO A 107 1.65 16.26 -1.21
C PRO A 107 1.61 15.94 -2.69
N ASP A 108 1.53 16.98 -3.51
CA ASP A 108 1.46 16.94 -4.97
C ASP A 108 2.45 15.88 -5.51
N PRO A 109 1.98 14.83 -6.19
CA PRO A 109 2.86 13.78 -6.67
C PRO A 109 3.82 14.39 -7.67
N CYS A 110 5.10 14.23 -7.41
CA CYS A 110 6.24 14.66 -8.18
C CYS A 110 5.96 14.69 -9.69
N ARG A 111 6.03 15.87 -10.28
CA ARG A 111 5.97 16.14 -11.73
C ARG A 111 6.92 15.21 -12.46
N LEU A 112 6.36 14.25 -13.18
CA LEU A 112 7.00 13.61 -14.30
C LEU A 112 6.27 14.09 -15.57
N ASP A 113 7.05 14.64 -16.47
CA ASP A 113 6.66 15.40 -17.65
C ASP A 113 5.67 14.68 -18.58
N SER A 114 4.44 15.15 -18.60
CA SER A 114 3.52 15.35 -19.75
C SER A 114 2.12 15.71 -19.22
N PRO A 115 1.63 16.94 -19.42
CA PRO A 115 0.51 17.47 -18.64
C PRO A 115 -0.88 16.91 -19.00
N GLU A 116 -1.09 16.26 -20.11
CA GLU A 116 -2.45 16.00 -20.61
C GLU A 116 -2.93 14.54 -20.55
N LEU A 117 -2.04 13.56 -20.53
CA LEU A 117 -2.38 12.15 -20.35
C LEU A 117 -2.30 11.72 -18.88
N VAL A 118 -1.53 12.43 -18.08
CA VAL A 118 -1.19 12.10 -16.68
C VAL A 118 -2.30 12.52 -15.71
N ALA A 119 -3.07 13.57 -15.97
CA ALA A 119 -4.06 14.09 -15.04
C ALA A 119 -5.25 13.11 -14.81
N GLY A 120 -5.76 12.48 -15.85
CA GLY A 120 -6.86 11.51 -15.77
C GLY A 120 -6.45 10.21 -15.06
N ASP A 121 -5.23 9.76 -15.29
CA ASP A 121 -4.69 8.54 -14.68
C ASP A 121 -4.32 8.76 -13.21
N HIS A 122 -3.87 9.95 -12.83
CA HIS A 122 -3.57 10.30 -11.44
C HIS A 122 -4.82 10.39 -10.58
N GLU A 123 -5.90 10.98 -11.08
CA GLU A 123 -7.16 11.05 -10.35
C GLU A 123 -7.76 9.65 -10.15
N ALA A 124 -7.77 8.83 -11.19
CA ALA A 124 -8.22 7.45 -11.11
C ALA A 124 -7.35 6.63 -10.13
N ALA A 125 -6.04 6.85 -10.17
CA ALA A 125 -5.09 6.22 -9.27
C ALA A 125 -5.35 6.60 -7.81
N ALA A 126 -5.52 7.88 -7.51
CA ALA A 126 -5.82 8.37 -6.16
C ALA A 126 -7.11 7.75 -5.61
N LEU A 127 -8.17 7.70 -6.42
CA LEU A 127 -9.45 7.08 -6.07
C LEU A 127 -9.31 5.60 -5.72
N VAL A 128 -8.49 4.87 -6.46
CA VAL A 128 -8.30 3.43 -6.21
C VAL A 128 -7.50 3.19 -4.93
N TRP A 129 -6.49 4.00 -4.64
CA TRP A 129 -5.74 3.89 -3.38
C TRP A 129 -6.55 4.33 -2.17
N GLU A 130 -7.39 5.35 -2.31
CA GLU A 130 -8.36 5.71 -1.29
C GLU A 130 -9.30 4.53 -1.00
N ALA A 131 -9.82 3.88 -2.04
CA ALA A 131 -10.61 2.67 -1.88
C ALA A 131 -9.81 1.54 -1.22
N ALA A 132 -8.59 1.29 -1.68
CA ALA A 132 -7.73 0.24 -1.15
C ALA A 132 -7.37 0.46 0.33
N SER A 133 -7.43 1.70 0.84
CA SER A 133 -7.21 1.99 2.26
C SER A 133 -8.23 1.30 3.19
N ALA A 134 -9.39 0.92 2.66
CA ALA A 134 -10.42 0.15 3.37
C ALA A 134 -10.15 -1.37 3.38
N LEU A 135 -9.06 -1.85 2.76
CA LEU A 135 -8.57 -3.22 2.93
C LEU A 135 -7.95 -3.38 4.33
N ASN A 136 -7.98 -4.61 4.84
CA ASN A 136 -7.19 -4.92 6.03
C ASN A 136 -5.68 -4.80 5.73
N ALA A 137 -4.88 -4.58 6.77
CA ALA A 137 -3.43 -4.32 6.63
C ALA A 137 -2.68 -5.41 5.84
N ARG A 138 -3.08 -6.68 6.00
CA ARG A 138 -2.46 -7.81 5.29
C ARG A 138 -2.75 -7.79 3.80
N ASP A 139 -4.02 -7.63 3.40
CA ASP A 139 -4.40 -7.59 2.00
C ASP A 139 -3.85 -6.33 1.32
N TYR A 140 -3.77 -5.22 2.06
CA TYR A 140 -3.15 -4.01 1.59
C TYR A 140 -1.63 -4.20 1.33
N ALA A 141 -0.90 -4.80 2.26
CA ALA A 141 0.52 -5.11 2.08
C ALA A 141 0.75 -6.06 0.89
N LEU A 142 -0.10 -7.08 0.72
CA LEU A 142 -0.05 -7.98 -0.44
C LEU A 142 -0.31 -7.25 -1.76
N LEU A 143 -1.28 -6.33 -1.77
CA LEU A 143 -1.59 -5.49 -2.93
C LEU A 143 -0.38 -4.64 -3.31
N ASP A 144 0.24 -3.98 -2.33
CA ASP A 144 1.42 -3.15 -2.57
C ASP A 144 2.59 -3.98 -3.11
N LEU A 145 2.92 -5.10 -2.45
CA LEU A 145 4.01 -5.98 -2.88
C LEU A 145 3.79 -6.52 -4.31
N HIS A 146 2.56 -6.94 -4.62
CA HIS A 146 2.26 -7.52 -5.92
C HIS A 146 2.18 -6.49 -7.04
N VAL A 147 1.41 -5.42 -6.82
CA VAL A 147 1.09 -4.44 -7.87
C VAL A 147 2.17 -3.38 -8.00
N ARG A 148 2.53 -2.72 -6.90
CA ARG A 148 3.48 -1.59 -6.94
C ARG A 148 4.94 -2.03 -6.95
N GLN A 149 5.26 -3.05 -6.15
CA GLN A 149 6.62 -3.56 -6.12
C GLN A 149 6.87 -4.60 -7.21
N GLY A 150 5.83 -5.08 -7.89
CA GLY A 150 5.93 -6.05 -8.98
C GLY A 150 6.53 -7.38 -8.51
N LEU A 151 6.22 -7.80 -7.27
CA LEU A 151 6.66 -9.10 -6.76
C LEU A 151 5.72 -10.19 -7.24
N GLU A 152 6.30 -11.28 -7.74
CA GLU A 152 5.54 -12.48 -8.08
C GLU A 152 5.16 -13.29 -6.83
N SER A 153 4.18 -14.18 -6.94
CA SER A 153 3.70 -14.99 -5.82
C SER A 153 4.81 -15.80 -5.13
N ALA A 154 5.83 -16.22 -5.89
CA ALA A 154 6.99 -16.93 -5.32
C ALA A 154 7.88 -16.01 -4.44
N GLU A 155 8.04 -14.76 -4.82
CA GLU A 155 8.80 -13.76 -4.07
C GLU A 155 7.98 -13.31 -2.84
N ILE A 156 6.67 -13.12 -3.01
CA ILE A 156 5.74 -12.84 -1.90
C ILE A 156 5.75 -13.96 -0.87
N ALA A 157 5.87 -15.22 -1.29
CA ALA A 157 6.03 -16.35 -0.37
C ALA A 157 7.23 -16.16 0.56
N THR A 158 8.36 -15.67 0.01
CA THR A 158 9.56 -15.36 0.79
C THR A 158 9.33 -14.21 1.75
N VAL A 159 8.74 -13.10 1.27
CA VAL A 159 8.44 -11.91 2.09
C VAL A 159 7.53 -12.24 3.26
N MET A 160 6.48 -13.02 3.01
CA MET A 160 5.44 -13.35 4.01
C MET A 160 5.80 -14.58 4.86
N GLY A 161 6.90 -15.27 4.61
CA GLY A 161 7.30 -16.48 5.33
C GLY A 161 6.34 -17.66 5.16
N VAL A 162 5.70 -17.80 3.99
CA VAL A 162 4.70 -18.83 3.72
C VAL A 162 5.10 -19.73 2.54
N SER A 163 4.41 -20.86 2.35
CA SER A 163 4.63 -21.70 1.18
C SER A 163 4.18 -21.01 -0.12
N LYS A 164 4.78 -21.37 -1.26
CA LYS A 164 4.41 -20.82 -2.58
C LYS A 164 2.92 -21.02 -2.90
N GLY A 165 2.34 -22.18 -2.58
CA GLY A 165 0.92 -22.45 -2.79
C GLY A 165 0.03 -21.55 -1.94
N ASN A 166 0.43 -21.30 -0.69
CA ASN A 166 -0.29 -20.37 0.19
C ASN A 166 -0.20 -18.94 -0.33
N ALA A 167 0.99 -18.47 -0.73
CA ALA A 167 1.16 -17.13 -1.32
C ALA A 167 0.29 -16.93 -2.56
N TYR A 168 0.23 -17.93 -3.46
CA TYR A 168 -0.64 -17.88 -4.63
C TYR A 168 -2.11 -17.70 -4.23
N THR A 169 -2.58 -18.48 -3.26
CA THR A 169 -3.96 -18.37 -2.73
C THR A 169 -4.21 -17.01 -2.08
N MET A 170 -3.24 -16.50 -1.32
CA MET A 170 -3.32 -15.18 -0.69
C MET A 170 -3.43 -14.06 -1.71
N VAL A 171 -2.58 -14.06 -2.75
CA VAL A 171 -2.62 -13.08 -3.84
C VAL A 171 -3.95 -13.15 -4.60
N SER A 172 -4.46 -14.36 -4.87
CA SER A 172 -5.76 -14.52 -5.52
C SER A 172 -6.91 -13.94 -4.69
N ARG A 173 -6.94 -14.23 -3.39
CA ARG A 173 -7.96 -13.69 -2.48
C ARG A 173 -7.85 -12.18 -2.32
N MET A 174 -6.64 -11.66 -2.21
CA MET A 174 -6.39 -10.22 -2.17
C MET A 174 -6.90 -9.52 -3.42
N LYS A 175 -6.66 -10.09 -4.62
CA LYS A 175 -7.19 -9.53 -5.88
C LYS A 175 -8.72 -9.43 -5.87
N THR A 176 -9.39 -10.46 -5.38
CA THR A 176 -10.86 -10.45 -5.25
C THR A 176 -11.31 -9.40 -4.24
N ALA A 177 -10.68 -9.34 -3.07
CA ALA A 177 -11.02 -8.36 -2.03
C ALA A 177 -10.78 -6.91 -2.51
N ALA A 178 -9.67 -6.66 -3.21
CA ALA A 178 -9.37 -5.36 -3.78
C ALA A 178 -10.41 -4.95 -4.84
N ALA A 179 -10.77 -5.85 -5.75
CA ALA A 179 -11.80 -5.60 -6.76
C ALA A 179 -13.15 -5.27 -6.14
N ASP A 180 -13.53 -5.99 -5.07
CA ASP A 180 -14.76 -5.75 -4.35
C ASP A 180 -14.79 -4.37 -3.68
N VAL A 181 -13.73 -4.03 -2.94
CA VAL A 181 -13.63 -2.75 -2.22
C VAL A 181 -13.61 -1.58 -3.18
N ILE A 182 -12.80 -1.67 -4.25
CA ILE A 182 -12.71 -0.62 -5.27
C ILE A 182 -14.06 -0.46 -5.99
N GLY A 183 -14.69 -1.56 -6.37
CA GLY A 183 -16.00 -1.53 -7.02
C GLY A 183 -17.07 -0.86 -6.15
N SER A 184 -17.12 -1.19 -4.86
CA SER A 184 -18.05 -0.58 -3.90
C SER A 184 -17.76 0.91 -3.69
N TYR A 185 -16.50 1.29 -3.61
CA TYR A 185 -16.08 2.70 -3.50
C TYR A 185 -16.51 3.52 -4.73
N ILE A 186 -16.29 3.01 -5.94
CA ILE A 186 -16.69 3.69 -7.17
C ILE A 186 -18.22 3.84 -7.23
N VAL A 187 -18.97 2.82 -6.81
CA VAL A 187 -20.43 2.93 -6.69
C VAL A 187 -20.83 4.01 -5.67
N ALA A 188 -20.17 4.07 -4.51
CA ALA A 188 -20.43 5.11 -3.53
C ALA A 188 -20.18 6.53 -4.09
N ARG A 189 -19.08 6.72 -4.83
CA ARG A 189 -18.69 8.03 -5.39
C ARG A 189 -19.51 8.44 -6.61
N ARG A 190 -19.82 7.54 -7.49
CA ARG A 190 -20.46 7.83 -8.79
C ARG A 190 -21.91 7.35 -8.88
N GLY A 191 -22.22 6.21 -8.27
CA GLY A 191 -23.55 5.59 -8.35
C GLY A 191 -24.60 6.25 -7.45
N SER A 192 -24.18 7.09 -6.51
CA SER A 192 -25.11 7.87 -5.67
C SER A 192 -26.00 8.82 -6.49
N LYS A 193 -25.54 9.27 -7.66
CA LYS A 193 -26.35 10.10 -8.58
C LYS A 193 -27.49 9.34 -9.22
N ASP A 194 -27.37 8.02 -9.37
CA ASP A 194 -28.31 7.16 -10.08
C ASP A 194 -29.19 6.34 -9.11
N CYS A 195 -28.96 6.45 -7.79
CA CYS A 195 -29.66 5.67 -6.77
C CYS A 195 -29.96 6.52 -5.52
N GLU A 196 -31.20 6.96 -5.38
CA GLU A 196 -31.66 7.78 -4.25
C GLU A 196 -31.52 7.05 -2.90
N ALA A 197 -31.77 5.73 -2.89
CA ALA A 197 -31.58 4.91 -1.67
C ALA A 197 -30.12 4.88 -1.22
N LEU A 198 -29.15 4.84 -2.16
CA LEU A 198 -27.73 4.93 -1.83
C LEU A 198 -27.34 6.31 -1.29
N GLN A 199 -27.96 7.39 -1.83
CA GLN A 199 -27.77 8.74 -1.28
C GLN A 199 -28.24 8.80 0.18
N GLY A 200 -29.40 8.19 0.49
CA GLY A 200 -29.88 8.10 1.86
C GLY A 200 -28.93 7.33 2.79
N VAL A 201 -28.36 6.25 2.32
CA VAL A 201 -27.35 5.47 3.07
C VAL A 201 -26.11 6.32 3.33
N LEU A 202 -25.55 6.98 2.32
CA LEU A 202 -24.36 7.82 2.44
C LEU A 202 -24.62 9.08 3.28
N GLY A 203 -25.82 9.62 3.25
CA GLY A 203 -26.21 10.79 4.06
C GLY A 203 -26.21 10.53 5.57
N ALA A 204 -26.17 9.26 6.00
CA ALA A 204 -26.02 8.88 7.39
C ALA A 204 -24.56 8.86 7.88
N PHE A 205 -23.60 9.10 6.99
CA PHE A 205 -22.16 9.07 7.27
C PHE A 205 -21.48 10.33 6.75
N GLU A 206 -20.35 10.66 7.35
CA GLU A 206 -19.40 11.62 6.79
C GLU A 206 -18.60 10.92 5.67
N PHE A 207 -18.91 11.25 4.41
CA PHE A 207 -18.26 10.64 3.25
C PHE A 207 -17.90 11.75 2.23
N PRO A 208 -16.65 11.80 1.75
CA PRO A 208 -15.47 11.01 2.14
C PRO A 208 -14.98 11.32 3.57
N PRO A 209 -14.23 10.44 4.25
CA PRO A 209 -13.46 9.30 3.77
C PRO A 209 -14.25 7.98 3.69
N TYR A 210 -13.70 7.01 2.94
CA TYR A 210 -14.29 5.67 2.78
C TYR A 210 -13.88 4.74 3.92
N THR A 211 -14.50 4.91 5.06
CA THR A 211 -14.23 4.13 6.28
C THR A 211 -14.87 2.75 6.24
N GLU A 212 -14.46 1.85 7.15
CA GLU A 212 -15.05 0.52 7.26
C GLU A 212 -16.58 0.54 7.51
N PRO A 213 -17.15 1.41 8.39
CA PRO A 213 -18.58 1.53 8.53
C PRO A 213 -19.29 1.95 7.24
N VAL A 214 -18.75 2.95 6.52
CA VAL A 214 -19.30 3.38 5.23
C VAL A 214 -19.28 2.23 4.22
N ARG A 215 -18.15 1.52 4.13
CA ARG A 215 -18.01 0.35 3.27
C ARG A 215 -19.09 -0.70 3.55
N LYS A 216 -19.25 -1.09 4.83
CA LYS A 216 -20.25 -2.08 5.23
C LYS A 216 -21.68 -1.67 4.84
N ALA A 217 -22.02 -0.40 5.03
CA ALA A 217 -23.34 0.12 4.66
C ALA A 217 -23.55 0.13 3.14
N VAL A 218 -22.54 0.53 2.38
CA VAL A 218 -22.56 0.51 0.90
C VAL A 218 -22.64 -0.91 0.37
N ASP A 219 -21.84 -1.84 0.89
CA ASP A 219 -21.85 -3.25 0.48
C ASP A 219 -23.19 -3.92 0.77
N ALA A 220 -23.81 -3.62 1.94
CA ALA A 220 -25.16 -4.09 2.28
C ALA A 220 -26.20 -3.55 1.28
N HIS A 221 -26.16 -2.25 0.97
CA HIS A 221 -27.07 -1.68 -0.03
C HIS A 221 -26.87 -2.28 -1.42
N ILE A 222 -25.62 -2.42 -1.89
CA ILE A 222 -25.32 -3.00 -3.22
C ILE A 222 -25.89 -4.41 -3.33
N LYS A 223 -25.83 -5.20 -2.25
CA LYS A 223 -26.32 -6.57 -2.23
C LYS A 223 -27.81 -6.67 -2.57
N ASP A 224 -28.61 -5.66 -2.15
CA ASP A 224 -30.06 -5.66 -2.27
C ASP A 224 -30.59 -4.72 -3.39
N CYS A 225 -29.71 -4.02 -4.13
CA CYS A 225 -30.06 -3.05 -5.16
C CYS A 225 -29.54 -3.45 -6.54
N GLU A 226 -30.42 -3.79 -7.45
CA GLU A 226 -30.06 -4.18 -8.83
C GLU A 226 -29.34 -3.07 -9.61
N THR A 227 -29.74 -1.82 -9.43
CA THR A 227 -29.09 -0.65 -10.06
C THR A 227 -27.64 -0.55 -9.65
N CYS A 228 -27.35 -0.67 -8.33
CA CYS A 228 -26.00 -0.59 -7.79
C CYS A 228 -25.15 -1.82 -8.12
N GLN A 229 -25.77 -3.02 -8.18
CA GLN A 229 -25.09 -4.21 -8.67
C GLN A 229 -24.68 -4.08 -10.13
N GLY A 230 -25.58 -3.57 -10.98
CA GLY A 230 -25.29 -3.29 -12.38
C GLY A 230 -24.17 -2.27 -12.56
N SER A 231 -24.19 -1.21 -11.74
CA SER A 231 -23.12 -0.19 -11.71
C SER A 231 -21.79 -0.79 -11.26
N LYS A 232 -21.77 -1.59 -10.20
CA LYS A 232 -20.55 -2.28 -9.71
C LYS A 232 -19.96 -3.18 -10.81
N LYS A 233 -20.77 -3.97 -11.50
CA LYS A 233 -20.30 -4.84 -12.59
C LYS A 233 -19.72 -4.07 -13.78
N ARG A 234 -20.30 -2.92 -14.14
CA ARG A 234 -19.81 -2.07 -15.23
C ARG A 234 -18.53 -1.33 -14.87
N LEU A 235 -18.38 -0.93 -13.61
CA LEU A 235 -17.30 -0.09 -13.13
C LEU A 235 -16.15 -0.89 -12.48
N ALA A 236 -16.37 -2.16 -12.16
CA ALA A 236 -15.30 -3.08 -11.75
C ALA A 236 -14.41 -3.45 -12.95
N ALA A 237 -13.92 -2.42 -13.65
CA ALA A 237 -12.89 -2.58 -14.65
C ALA A 237 -11.59 -3.10 -14.02
N PRO A 238 -10.77 -3.81 -14.79
CA PRO A 238 -9.79 -4.73 -14.24
C PRO A 238 -8.73 -4.03 -13.39
N LEU A 239 -8.18 -4.80 -12.45
CA LEU A 239 -7.01 -4.50 -11.62
C LEU A 239 -5.76 -4.00 -12.42
N GLU A 240 -5.82 -4.01 -13.74
CA GLU A 240 -4.81 -3.46 -14.65
C GLU A 240 -4.57 -1.96 -14.43
N ILE A 241 -5.60 -1.22 -13.98
CA ILE A 241 -5.46 0.19 -13.59
C ILE A 241 -4.56 0.35 -12.34
N LEU A 242 -4.44 -0.69 -11.51
CA LEU A 242 -3.63 -0.63 -10.29
C LEU A 242 -2.11 -0.52 -10.54
N GLY A 243 -1.64 -0.85 -11.74
CA GLY A 243 -0.20 -0.79 -12.09
C GLY A 243 0.36 0.63 -12.29
N ALA A 244 -0.49 1.62 -12.48
CA ALA A 244 -0.10 3.00 -12.83
C ALA A 244 0.19 3.92 -11.61
N PHE A 245 0.34 3.38 -10.39
CA PHE A 245 0.32 4.18 -9.18
C PHE A 245 1.67 4.80 -8.82
N ALA A 246 1.67 6.13 -8.67
CA ALA A 246 2.79 6.87 -8.13
C ALA A 246 3.13 6.43 -6.69
N MET A 247 4.42 6.30 -6.39
CA MET A 247 4.91 6.09 -5.03
C MET A 247 4.76 7.39 -4.24
N VAL A 248 4.45 7.30 -2.94
CA VAL A 248 4.58 8.42 -2.02
C VAL A 248 6.08 8.68 -1.82
N PRO A 249 6.60 9.85 -2.20
CA PRO A 249 8.01 10.14 -2.02
C PRO A 249 8.34 10.23 -0.53
N ALA A 250 9.44 9.61 -0.12
CA ALA A 250 9.96 9.83 1.22
C ALA A 250 10.40 11.30 1.38
N PRO A 251 10.22 11.90 2.56
CA PRO A 251 10.72 13.23 2.85
C PRO A 251 12.22 13.32 2.54
N MET A 252 12.61 14.34 1.77
CA MET A 252 14.03 14.52 1.36
C MET A 252 14.98 14.65 2.54
N ALA A 253 14.50 15.19 3.66
CA ALA A 253 15.28 15.33 4.90
C ALA A 253 15.74 13.99 5.50
N LEU A 254 15.00 12.91 5.27
CA LEU A 254 15.35 11.57 5.78
C LEU A 254 16.50 10.90 5.05
N LYS A 255 16.83 11.36 3.83
CA LYS A 255 17.90 10.75 3.01
C LYS A 255 19.32 11.09 3.49
N GLY A 256 19.49 12.11 4.33
CA GLY A 256 20.78 12.61 4.75
C GLY A 256 21.31 12.07 6.08
N ASP A 257 20.54 11.25 6.80
CA ASP A 257 20.83 10.88 8.19
C ASP A 257 21.35 9.43 8.36
N ILE A 258 21.80 8.76 7.27
CA ILE A 258 22.36 7.38 7.34
C ILE A 258 23.79 7.35 6.80
#